data_05453f8029a7eef81f9b97b5403bb55a
#
_entry.id   05453f8029a7eef81f9b97b5403bb55a
#
_cell.length_a   1.000
_cell.length_b   1.000
_cell.length_c   1.000
_cell.angle_alpha   90.00
_cell.angle_beta   90.00
_cell.angle_gamma   90.00
#
_symmetry.space_group_name_H-M   'P 1'
#
loop_
_entity.id
_entity.type
_entity.pdbx_description
1 polymer ?
#
loop_
_entity_poly.entity_id
_entity_poly.type
_entity_poly.pdbx_seq_one_letter_code
_entity_poly.pdbx_strand_id
1 'polypeptide(L)'
;ASQDRIRGCNYFKFDLNNYLESVYGAEKSLDLASIIASRKFHPSIEKRLTDAEAVELAPPDNPACREVDARDAMLRTNVRAAIENNNISAVVYPTWSNPPRFLGDLNSPHGNNSAKLSPPTGFPAITVPMGFTRGRFPAGIQLLGLPWSEGVLIELAYAYEQATMHRRPPTSVPSLE
;
A
#
# COMPACT_ATOMS: atom_id res chain seq x y z
N ALA A 1 -5.54 -16.44 4.30
CA ALA A 1 -6.90 -16.01 3.97
C ALA A 1 -6.76 -14.99 2.85
N SER A 2 -7.33 -15.29 1.67
CA SER A 2 -7.45 -14.32 0.59
C SER A 2 -8.24 -13.13 1.14
N GLN A 3 -7.69 -11.93 1.00
CA GLN A 3 -8.51 -10.73 1.17
C GLN A 3 -9.51 -10.75 0.02
N ASP A 4 -10.67 -11.34 0.24
CA ASP A 4 -11.81 -11.14 -0.63
C ASP A 4 -12.08 -9.63 -0.62
N ARG A 5 -11.74 -8.98 -1.71
CA ARG A 5 -12.09 -7.57 -1.89
C ARG A 5 -13.61 -7.51 -1.85
N ILE A 6 -14.13 -6.77 -0.90
CA ILE A 6 -15.56 -6.45 -0.88
C ILE A 6 -15.85 -5.74 -2.19
N ARG A 7 -16.57 -6.43 -3.08
CA ARG A 7 -16.86 -5.91 -4.41
C ARG A 7 -17.88 -4.78 -4.28
N GLY A 8 -17.70 -3.72 -5.06
CA GLY A 8 -18.67 -2.64 -5.15
C GLY A 8 -18.32 -1.41 -4.29
N CYS A 9 -17.35 -1.47 -3.38
CA CYS A 9 -16.82 -0.28 -2.73
C CYS A 9 -15.64 0.27 -3.53
N ASN A 10 -15.67 1.56 -3.84
CA ASN A 10 -14.54 2.26 -4.43
C ASN A 10 -14.53 3.72 -4.00
N TYR A 11 -13.54 4.11 -3.22
CA TYR A 11 -13.29 5.50 -2.84
C TYR A 11 -12.62 6.29 -3.95
N PHE A 12 -11.81 5.61 -4.79
CA PHE A 12 -10.89 6.23 -5.73
C PHE A 12 -11.56 7.23 -6.68
N LYS A 13 -12.73 6.87 -7.27
CA LYS A 13 -13.47 7.77 -8.16
C LYS A 13 -13.83 9.08 -7.46
N PHE A 14 -14.42 8.99 -6.30
CA PHE A 14 -14.94 10.12 -5.56
C PHE A 14 -13.81 11.00 -5.02
N ASP A 15 -12.79 10.38 -4.41
CA ASP A 15 -11.64 11.09 -3.88
C ASP A 15 -10.83 11.78 -4.98
N LEU A 16 -10.62 11.09 -6.11
CA LEU A 16 -9.94 11.67 -7.27
C LEU A 16 -10.70 12.85 -7.84
N ASN A 17 -12.01 12.70 -8.07
CA ASN A 17 -12.82 13.76 -8.64
C ASN A 17 -12.85 14.98 -7.72
N ASN A 18 -13.06 14.80 -6.41
CA ASN A 18 -13.00 15.86 -5.41
C ASN A 18 -11.63 16.57 -5.38
N TYR A 19 -10.55 15.79 -5.44
CA TYR A 19 -9.19 16.34 -5.50
C TYR A 19 -8.99 17.19 -6.76
N LEU A 20 -9.35 16.66 -7.94
CA LEU A 20 -9.19 17.36 -9.21
C LEU A 20 -10.02 18.64 -9.24
N GLU A 21 -11.25 18.62 -8.76
CA GLU A 21 -12.10 19.80 -8.64
C GLU A 21 -11.47 20.84 -7.69
N SER A 22 -10.94 20.40 -6.55
CA SER A 22 -10.30 21.30 -5.57
C SER A 22 -9.06 22.01 -6.10
N VAL A 23 -8.28 21.33 -6.98
CA VAL A 23 -7.03 21.87 -7.54
C VAL A 23 -7.24 22.68 -8.81
N TYR A 24 -8.12 22.23 -9.68
CA TYR A 24 -8.27 22.80 -11.02
C TYR A 24 -9.55 23.61 -11.21
N GLY A 25 -10.50 23.53 -10.26
CA GLY A 25 -11.82 24.14 -10.34
C GLY A 25 -12.79 23.35 -11.21
N ALA A 26 -14.08 23.49 -10.92
CA ALA A 26 -15.16 22.80 -11.63
C ALA A 26 -15.23 23.13 -13.14
N GLU A 27 -14.72 24.29 -13.54
CA GLU A 27 -14.75 24.73 -14.94
C GLU A 27 -13.92 23.85 -15.89
N LYS A 28 -12.89 23.14 -15.37
CA LYS A 28 -12.02 22.29 -16.21
C LYS A 28 -12.60 20.93 -16.52
N SER A 29 -13.72 20.53 -15.90
CA SER A 29 -14.37 19.22 -16.11
C SER A 29 -13.38 18.03 -16.10
N LEU A 30 -12.38 18.11 -15.24
CA LEU A 30 -11.36 17.06 -15.13
C LEU A 30 -11.79 16.07 -14.04
N ASP A 31 -12.12 14.86 -14.46
CA ASP A 31 -12.61 13.78 -13.61
C ASP A 31 -12.07 12.41 -14.08
N LEU A 32 -12.42 11.34 -13.39
CA LEU A 32 -12.02 10.00 -13.77
C LEU A 32 -12.55 9.61 -15.17
N ALA A 33 -13.77 10.01 -15.52
CA ALA A 33 -14.34 9.72 -16.82
C ALA A 33 -13.52 10.36 -17.96
N SER A 34 -13.12 11.63 -17.81
CA SER A 34 -12.27 12.35 -18.77
C SER A 34 -10.88 11.75 -18.89
N ILE A 35 -10.30 11.27 -17.76
CA ILE A 35 -9.02 10.54 -17.77
C ILE A 35 -9.16 9.25 -18.58
N ILE A 36 -10.23 8.47 -18.36
CA ILE A 36 -10.49 7.23 -19.12
C ILE A 36 -10.64 7.55 -20.61
N ALA A 37 -11.43 8.58 -20.94
CA ALA A 37 -11.65 9.00 -22.33
C ALA A 37 -10.35 9.44 -23.02
N SER A 38 -9.43 10.06 -22.29
CA SER A 38 -8.13 10.51 -22.83
C SER A 38 -7.21 9.37 -23.26
N ARG A 39 -7.38 8.18 -22.74
CA ARG A 39 -6.49 7.02 -22.91
C ARG A 39 -5.00 7.26 -22.61
N LYS A 40 -4.67 8.29 -21.85
CA LYS A 40 -3.31 8.67 -21.45
C LYS A 40 -2.88 7.96 -20.15
N PHE A 41 -3.08 6.66 -20.09
CA PHE A 41 -2.68 5.80 -18.96
C PHE A 41 -2.17 4.46 -19.50
N HIS A 42 -1.46 3.71 -18.67
CA HIS A 42 -0.95 2.40 -19.05
C HIS A 42 -2.12 1.40 -19.24
N PRO A 43 -2.18 0.64 -20.36
CA PRO A 43 -3.32 -0.26 -20.66
C PRO A 43 -3.66 -1.27 -19.55
N SER A 44 -2.67 -1.71 -18.78
CA SER A 44 -2.88 -2.68 -17.69
C SER A 44 -3.81 -2.21 -16.56
N ILE A 45 -4.05 -0.90 -16.44
CA ILE A 45 -4.94 -0.34 -15.41
C ILE A 45 -6.33 0.01 -15.94
N GLU A 46 -6.59 -0.11 -17.27
CA GLU A 46 -7.85 0.28 -17.89
C GLU A 46 -9.06 -0.36 -17.17
N LYS A 47 -9.01 -1.68 -16.98
CA LYS A 47 -10.09 -2.38 -16.27
C LYS A 47 -10.34 -1.84 -14.86
N ARG A 48 -9.27 -1.46 -14.13
CA ARG A 48 -9.42 -0.93 -12.77
C ARG A 48 -10.06 0.46 -12.76
N LEU A 49 -9.74 1.29 -13.76
CA LEU A 49 -10.32 2.62 -13.90
C LEU A 49 -11.80 2.53 -14.30
N THR A 50 -12.13 1.67 -15.26
CA THR A 50 -13.52 1.45 -15.69
C THR A 50 -14.38 0.82 -14.60
N ASP A 51 -13.86 -0.15 -13.84
CA ASP A 51 -14.55 -0.73 -12.68
C ASP A 51 -14.80 0.34 -11.60
N ALA A 52 -13.85 1.27 -11.39
CA ALA A 52 -14.01 2.36 -10.45
C ALA A 52 -15.06 3.39 -10.92
N GLU A 53 -15.04 3.72 -12.21
CA GLU A 53 -16.01 4.66 -12.80
C GLU A 53 -17.44 4.12 -12.75
N ALA A 54 -17.63 2.83 -12.88
CA ALA A 54 -18.93 2.17 -12.83
C ALA A 54 -19.60 2.18 -11.44
N VAL A 55 -18.89 2.62 -10.39
CA VAL A 55 -19.49 2.75 -9.04
C VAL A 55 -20.33 4.02 -8.97
N GLU A 56 -21.63 3.84 -8.73
CA GLU A 56 -22.61 4.94 -8.72
C GLU A 56 -22.76 5.57 -7.33
N LEU A 57 -22.76 4.74 -6.27
CA LEU A 57 -23.02 5.23 -4.91
C LEU A 57 -21.73 5.79 -4.28
N ALA A 58 -21.83 6.99 -3.74
CA ALA A 58 -20.77 7.58 -2.94
C ALA A 58 -20.45 6.74 -1.70
N PRO A 59 -19.19 6.74 -1.21
CA PRO A 59 -18.78 5.87 -0.11
C PRO A 59 -19.68 5.93 1.14
N PRO A 60 -20.18 7.10 1.60
CA PRO A 60 -21.05 7.17 2.78
C PRO A 60 -22.39 6.42 2.59
N ASP A 61 -22.92 6.42 1.36
CA ASP A 61 -24.21 5.81 1.02
C ASP A 61 -24.06 4.36 0.55
N ASN A 62 -22.83 3.91 0.30
CA ASN A 62 -22.55 2.60 -0.26
C ASN A 62 -22.41 1.53 0.85
N PRO A 63 -23.32 0.53 0.91
CA PRO A 63 -23.25 -0.54 1.92
C PRO A 63 -21.92 -1.31 1.91
N ALA A 64 -21.35 -1.53 0.71
CA ALA A 64 -20.08 -2.22 0.59
C ALA A 64 -18.91 -1.43 1.19
N CYS A 65 -18.96 -0.09 1.14
CA CYS A 65 -17.95 0.74 1.80
C CYS A 65 -18.09 0.71 3.32
N ARG A 66 -19.30 0.73 3.86
CA ARG A 66 -19.51 0.55 5.31
C ARG A 66 -18.97 -0.78 5.82
N GLU A 67 -19.09 -1.85 5.02
CA GLU A 67 -18.49 -3.15 5.36
C GLU A 67 -16.96 -3.11 5.35
N VAL A 68 -16.34 -2.41 4.38
CA VAL A 68 -14.88 -2.16 4.35
C VAL A 68 -14.45 -1.41 5.61
N ASP A 69 -15.14 -0.33 5.95
CA ASP A 69 -14.81 0.50 7.11
C ASP A 69 -14.91 -0.28 8.43
N ALA A 70 -15.96 -1.09 8.57
CA ALA A 70 -16.14 -1.96 9.75
C ALA A 70 -15.03 -3.00 9.87
N ARG A 71 -14.64 -3.61 8.75
CA ARG A 71 -13.52 -4.56 8.69
C ARG A 71 -12.19 -3.89 9.07
N ASP A 72 -11.92 -2.72 8.54
CA ASP A 72 -10.68 -1.99 8.79
C ASP A 72 -10.62 -1.47 10.24
N ALA A 73 -11.76 -1.08 10.81
CA ALA A 73 -11.88 -0.75 12.24
C ALA A 73 -11.59 -1.96 13.14
N MET A 74 -12.13 -3.14 12.79
CA MET A 74 -11.85 -4.37 13.51
C MET A 74 -10.38 -4.78 13.38
N LEU A 75 -9.79 -4.66 12.19
CA LEU A 75 -8.35 -4.92 11.98
C LEU A 75 -7.49 -4.00 12.85
N ARG A 76 -7.80 -2.72 12.89
CA ARG A 76 -7.13 -1.72 13.74
C ARG A 76 -7.17 -2.12 15.22
N THR A 77 -8.33 -2.51 15.71
CA THR A 77 -8.52 -2.97 17.09
C THR A 77 -7.69 -4.21 17.38
N ASN A 78 -7.72 -5.20 16.50
CA ASN A 78 -7.00 -6.46 16.67
C ASN A 78 -5.48 -6.27 16.63
N VAL A 79 -4.96 -5.45 15.70
CA VAL A 79 -3.52 -5.17 15.61
C VAL A 79 -3.04 -4.41 16.85
N ARG A 80 -3.81 -3.42 17.33
CA ARG A 80 -3.53 -2.72 18.58
C ARG A 80 -3.44 -3.69 19.75
N ALA A 81 -4.47 -4.50 19.93
CA ALA A 81 -4.52 -5.49 21.00
C ALA A 81 -3.37 -6.49 20.94
N ALA A 82 -2.99 -6.91 19.73
CA ALA A 82 -1.83 -7.82 19.56
C ALA A 82 -0.51 -7.18 20.01
N ILE A 83 -0.30 -5.91 19.72
CA ILE A 83 0.90 -5.17 20.15
C ILE A 83 0.88 -4.96 21.68
N GLU A 84 -0.22 -4.44 22.22
CA GLU A 84 -0.37 -4.09 23.63
C GLU A 84 -0.34 -5.34 24.54
N ASN A 85 -1.13 -6.38 24.24
CA ASN A 85 -1.24 -7.58 25.07
C ASN A 85 0.06 -8.42 25.08
N ASN A 86 0.89 -8.32 24.08
CA ASN A 86 2.18 -9.00 24.03
C ASN A 86 3.36 -8.10 24.44
N ASN A 87 3.09 -6.85 24.83
CA ASN A 87 4.10 -5.88 25.23
C ASN A 87 5.25 -5.77 24.20
N ILE A 88 4.91 -5.70 22.91
CA ILE A 88 5.87 -5.57 21.80
C ILE A 88 5.84 -4.15 21.24
N SER A 89 6.97 -3.68 20.72
CA SER A 89 7.10 -2.33 20.15
C SER A 89 6.68 -2.26 18.69
N ALA A 90 6.78 -3.37 17.96
CA ALA A 90 6.42 -3.45 16.55
C ALA A 90 6.08 -4.87 16.10
N VAL A 91 5.26 -4.97 15.07
CA VAL A 91 5.03 -6.21 14.30
C VAL A 91 5.95 -6.19 13.08
N VAL A 92 6.58 -7.32 12.79
CA VAL A 92 7.59 -7.44 11.73
C VAL A 92 7.14 -8.46 10.70
N TYR A 93 7.25 -8.12 9.42
CA TYR A 93 6.89 -9.02 8.32
C TYR A 93 7.62 -8.65 7.02
N PRO A 94 7.80 -9.60 6.08
CA PRO A 94 8.37 -9.29 4.78
C PRO A 94 7.50 -8.27 4.01
N THR A 95 8.12 -7.23 3.45
CA THR A 95 7.41 -6.22 2.64
C THR A 95 6.73 -6.86 1.43
N TRP A 96 7.38 -7.86 0.82
CA TRP A 96 6.84 -8.67 -0.29
C TRP A 96 7.00 -10.15 -0.03
N SER A 97 6.01 -10.95 -0.43
CA SER A 97 6.02 -12.41 -0.25
C SER A 97 6.83 -13.13 -1.33
N ASN A 98 7.04 -12.49 -2.47
CA ASN A 98 7.73 -13.08 -3.63
C ASN A 98 8.73 -12.10 -4.25
N PRO A 99 9.75 -12.60 -4.96
CA PRO A 99 10.65 -11.76 -5.76
C PRO A 99 9.90 -10.95 -6.81
N PRO A 100 10.52 -9.87 -7.35
CA PRO A 100 9.96 -9.13 -8.47
C PRO A 100 9.67 -10.04 -9.66
N ARG A 101 8.59 -9.76 -10.36
CA ARG A 101 8.26 -10.41 -11.64
C ARG A 101 9.18 -9.93 -12.76
N PHE A 102 9.32 -10.72 -13.81
CA PHE A 102 9.85 -10.22 -15.07
C PHE A 102 8.92 -9.16 -15.67
N LEU A 103 9.48 -8.23 -16.41
CA LEU A 103 8.68 -7.24 -17.16
C LEU A 103 7.74 -7.97 -18.12
N GLY A 104 6.46 -7.61 -18.07
CA GLY A 104 5.40 -8.25 -18.87
C GLY A 104 4.81 -9.54 -18.27
N ASP A 105 5.40 -10.12 -17.23
CA ASP A 105 4.83 -11.28 -16.55
C ASP A 105 3.72 -10.85 -15.57
N LEU A 106 2.48 -11.11 -15.96
CA LEU A 106 1.30 -10.84 -15.13
C LEU A 106 0.80 -12.06 -14.34
N ASN A 107 1.36 -13.24 -14.58
CA ASN A 107 0.85 -14.51 -14.07
C ASN A 107 1.62 -15.04 -12.86
N SER A 108 2.93 -14.76 -12.76
CA SER A 108 3.71 -15.21 -11.60
C SER A 108 3.18 -14.62 -10.28
N PRO A 109 3.31 -15.36 -9.17
CA PRO A 109 2.92 -14.87 -7.87
C PRO A 109 3.60 -13.53 -7.55
N HIS A 110 2.85 -12.62 -6.98
CA HIS A 110 3.37 -11.43 -6.33
C HIS A 110 2.88 -11.41 -4.87
N GLY A 111 3.11 -10.39 -4.13
CA GLY A 111 2.60 -10.34 -2.77
C GLY A 111 3.08 -9.08 -2.08
N ASN A 112 2.42 -7.98 -2.39
CA ASN A 112 2.61 -6.75 -1.64
C ASN A 112 1.98 -6.91 -0.25
N ASN A 113 2.81 -7.06 0.78
CA ASN A 113 2.35 -7.11 2.16
C ASN A 113 2.31 -5.72 2.81
N SER A 114 3.01 -4.73 2.23
CA SER A 114 3.04 -3.37 2.77
C SER A 114 1.66 -2.73 2.85
N ALA A 115 0.77 -3.08 1.94
CA ALA A 115 -0.60 -2.57 1.88
C ALA A 115 -1.62 -3.37 2.75
N LYS A 116 -1.18 -4.40 3.47
CA LYS A 116 -2.12 -5.29 4.19
C LYS A 116 -2.49 -4.80 5.58
N LEU A 117 -1.57 -4.15 6.29
CA LEU A 117 -1.78 -3.71 7.66
C LEU A 117 -1.74 -2.20 7.80
N SER A 118 -0.68 -1.52 7.33
CA SER A 118 -0.50 -0.09 7.56
C SER A 118 -1.63 0.76 6.95
N PRO A 119 -1.99 0.69 5.65
CA PRO A 119 -3.06 1.52 5.11
C PRO A 119 -4.43 1.29 5.75
N PRO A 120 -4.94 0.05 5.94
CA PRO A 120 -6.26 -0.14 6.52
C PRO A 120 -6.33 0.17 8.01
N THR A 121 -5.21 0.11 8.74
CA THR A 121 -5.18 0.49 10.15
C THR A 121 -4.88 1.97 10.38
N GLY A 122 -4.23 2.63 9.43
CA GLY A 122 -3.66 3.97 9.60
C GLY A 122 -2.44 3.99 10.54
N PHE A 123 -1.84 2.83 10.83
CA PHE A 123 -0.67 2.74 11.70
C PHE A 123 0.62 2.97 10.93
N PRO A 124 1.62 3.63 11.54
CA PRO A 124 2.90 3.89 10.91
C PRO A 124 3.67 2.60 10.63
N ALA A 125 4.37 2.59 9.51
CA ALA A 125 5.25 1.48 9.15
C ALA A 125 6.49 1.98 8.41
N ILE A 126 7.62 1.29 8.63
CA ILE A 126 8.88 1.55 7.95
C ILE A 126 9.41 0.26 7.33
N THR A 127 10.02 0.36 6.16
CA THR A 127 10.67 -0.77 5.49
C THR A 127 12.16 -0.55 5.40
N VAL A 128 12.94 -1.58 5.75
CA VAL A 128 14.39 -1.59 5.61
C VAL A 128 14.86 -2.81 4.82
N PRO A 129 16.03 -2.75 4.17
CA PRO A 129 16.60 -3.90 3.46
C PRO A 129 16.85 -5.07 4.40
N MET A 130 16.39 -6.28 4.05
CA MET A 130 16.66 -7.51 4.81
C MET A 130 17.56 -8.49 4.06
N GLY A 131 18.15 -8.07 2.95
CA GLY A 131 19.04 -8.91 2.14
C GLY A 131 18.54 -9.12 0.73
N PHE A 132 18.93 -10.24 0.14
CA PHE A 132 18.65 -10.57 -1.25
C PHE A 132 18.12 -11.99 -1.39
N THR A 133 17.07 -12.16 -2.19
CA THR A 133 16.58 -13.49 -2.58
C THR A 133 17.25 -13.92 -3.88
N ARG A 134 17.51 -15.21 -4.02
CA ARG A 134 18.21 -15.78 -5.19
C ARG A 134 19.51 -15.03 -5.55
N GLY A 135 20.20 -14.50 -4.54
CA GLY A 135 21.49 -13.82 -4.63
C GLY A 135 21.45 -12.40 -5.22
N ARG A 136 20.37 -11.98 -5.86
CA ARG A 136 20.33 -10.69 -6.60
C ARG A 136 19.08 -9.83 -6.39
N PHE A 137 17.96 -10.40 -5.99
CA PHE A 137 16.72 -9.64 -5.84
C PHE A 137 16.62 -9.07 -4.43
N PRO A 138 16.58 -7.74 -4.26
CA PRO A 138 16.48 -7.14 -2.93
C PRO A 138 15.16 -7.52 -2.27
N ALA A 139 15.22 -7.74 -0.97
CA ALA A 139 14.08 -8.01 -0.12
C ALA A 139 14.02 -6.99 1.01
N GLY A 140 12.82 -6.62 1.43
CA GLY A 140 12.57 -5.69 2.52
C GLY A 140 11.82 -6.36 3.66
N ILE A 141 12.13 -5.93 4.87
CA ILE A 141 11.38 -6.21 6.08
C ILE A 141 10.64 -4.94 6.50
N GLN A 142 9.38 -5.08 6.86
CA GLN A 142 8.54 -3.98 7.31
C GLN A 142 8.28 -4.10 8.81
N LEU A 143 8.43 -2.98 9.50
CA LEU A 143 8.09 -2.82 10.91
C LEU A 143 6.85 -1.94 10.98
N LEU A 144 5.83 -2.37 11.72
CA LEU A 144 4.58 -1.63 11.92
C LEU A 144 4.38 -1.43 13.42
N GLY A 145 4.14 -0.20 13.83
CA GLY A 145 3.93 0.19 15.22
C GLY A 145 2.56 0.78 15.48
N LEU A 146 2.31 1.20 16.71
CA LEU A 146 1.10 1.93 17.09
C LEU A 146 1.12 3.37 16.54
N PRO A 147 -0.03 4.05 16.47
CA PRO A 147 -0.06 5.47 16.10
C PRO A 147 0.93 6.29 16.92
N TRP A 148 1.62 7.21 16.28
CA TRP A 148 2.61 8.12 16.87
C TRP A 148 3.88 7.43 17.41
N SER A 149 4.18 6.21 16.95
CA SER A 149 5.40 5.48 17.31
C SER A 149 6.51 5.58 16.26
N GLU A 150 6.46 6.56 15.37
CA GLU A 150 7.43 6.72 14.28
C GLU A 150 8.87 6.80 14.79
N GLY A 151 9.11 7.48 15.92
CA GLY A 151 10.44 7.55 16.56
C GLY A 151 10.96 6.16 16.94
N VAL A 152 10.13 5.35 17.58
CA VAL A 152 10.48 3.97 17.96
C VAL A 152 10.75 3.10 16.72
N LEU A 153 9.94 3.26 15.66
CA LEU A 153 10.16 2.52 14.42
C LEU A 153 11.48 2.90 13.73
N ILE A 154 11.85 4.19 13.76
CA ILE A 154 13.14 4.65 13.22
C ILE A 154 14.30 4.08 14.03
N GLU A 155 14.23 4.08 15.36
CA GLU A 155 15.25 3.49 16.23
C GLU A 155 15.44 1.99 15.95
N LEU A 156 14.35 1.23 15.86
CA LEU A 156 14.39 -0.20 15.55
C LEU A 156 14.95 -0.47 14.13
N ALA A 157 14.51 0.33 13.15
CA ALA A 157 14.98 0.24 11.77
C ALA A 157 16.48 0.54 11.67
N TYR A 158 16.93 1.60 12.34
CA TYR A 158 18.34 1.96 12.40
C TYR A 158 19.19 0.88 13.09
N ALA A 159 18.74 0.40 14.25
CA ALA A 159 19.45 -0.68 14.97
C ALA A 159 19.57 -1.94 14.09
N TYR A 160 18.50 -2.31 13.39
CA TYR A 160 18.51 -3.45 12.46
C TYR A 160 19.47 -3.20 11.29
N GLU A 161 19.44 -2.02 10.67
CA GLU A 161 20.32 -1.68 9.55
C GLU A 161 21.79 -1.73 9.98
N GLN A 162 22.13 -1.12 11.11
CA GLN A 162 23.51 -1.11 11.63
C GLN A 162 24.03 -2.52 11.98
N ALA A 163 23.15 -3.38 12.50
CA ALA A 163 23.52 -4.76 12.84
C ALA A 163 23.70 -5.68 11.63
N THR A 164 23.02 -5.39 10.54
CA THR A 164 22.95 -6.32 9.39
C THR A 164 23.67 -5.81 8.13
N MET A 165 23.73 -4.51 7.92
CA MET A 165 24.35 -3.86 6.75
C MET A 165 23.92 -4.48 5.40
N HIS A 166 22.66 -4.86 5.28
CA HIS A 166 22.13 -5.58 4.11
C HIS A 166 22.01 -4.76 2.84
N ARG A 167 22.01 -3.42 2.98
CA ARG A 167 21.91 -2.54 1.82
C ARG A 167 23.16 -2.67 0.94
N ARG A 168 22.94 -2.86 -0.36
CA ARG A 168 24.00 -2.80 -1.39
C ARG A 168 23.56 -1.85 -2.49
N PRO A 169 24.42 -0.92 -2.94
CA PRO A 169 24.10 -0.09 -4.10
C PRO A 169 24.04 -0.98 -5.35
N PRO A 170 23.22 -0.62 -6.36
CA PRO A 170 23.18 -1.33 -7.62
C PRO A 170 24.52 -1.13 -8.37
N THR A 171 25.14 -2.23 -8.78
CA THR A 171 26.43 -2.17 -9.52
C THR A 171 26.29 -1.65 -10.96
N SER A 172 25.05 -1.58 -11.47
CA SER A 172 24.75 -1.07 -12.81
C SER A 172 24.64 0.46 -12.86
N VAL A 173 24.67 1.13 -11.72
CA VAL A 173 24.60 2.60 -11.63
C VAL A 173 25.88 3.08 -10.96
N PRO A 174 26.65 4.02 -11.58
CA PRO A 174 27.83 4.56 -10.96
C PRO A 174 27.49 5.28 -9.65
N SER A 175 28.45 5.34 -8.74
CA SER A 175 28.34 6.15 -7.54
C SER A 175 28.14 7.62 -7.93
N LEU A 176 27.24 8.31 -7.25
CA LEU A 176 27.17 9.77 -7.34
C LEU A 176 28.38 10.32 -6.56
N GLU A 177 29.27 11.01 -7.26
CA GLU A 177 30.39 11.74 -6.64
C GLU A 177 29.90 12.97 -5.89
#